data_1bc4435385ae4686ba353fef9c849784
#
_entry.id   1bc4435385ae4686ba353fef9c849784
#
_cell.length_a   1.000
_cell.length_b   1.000
_cell.length_c   1.000
_cell.angle_alpha   90.00
_cell.angle_beta   90.00
_cell.angle_gamma   90.00
#
_symmetry.space_group_name_H-M   'P 1'
#
loop_
_entity.id
_entity.type
_entity.pdbx_description
1 polymer ?
#
loop_
_entity_poly.entity_id
_entity_poly.type
_entity_poly.pdbx_seq_one_letter_code
_entity_poly.pdbx_strand_id
1 'polypeptide(L)'
;KKVVAYLGWEQEYFLVDEGLYAARPDLLMTGRTLMGHDSAKNQQLEDHYFGAIPTRVAAFMKDLEIEALKLGIPVKTRHNEVAPNQFELAPIFEECNLANDHNLLIMSLMRKVSRRHGFRVLLHEKPFKGVNGSGKHNNWSLGTDTGILLMGPGKTPEDNLRFVTFVVNTLSLIHISEPTRLRCIS
;
A
#
# COMPACT_ATOMS: atom_id res chain seq x y z
N LYS A 1 -3.79 30.32 -11.41
CA LYS A 1 -4.54 29.12 -10.99
C LYS A 1 -3.64 27.92 -11.19
N LYS A 2 -3.45 27.11 -10.15
CA LYS A 2 -2.61 25.92 -10.17
C LYS A 2 -3.48 24.70 -9.92
N VAL A 3 -3.19 23.60 -10.60
CA VAL A 3 -3.77 22.27 -10.32
C VAL A 3 -2.73 21.47 -9.55
N VAL A 4 -3.15 20.81 -8.49
CA VAL A 4 -2.30 19.98 -7.63
C VAL A 4 -2.88 18.57 -7.64
N ALA A 5 -2.04 17.56 -7.82
CA ALA A 5 -2.38 16.18 -7.61
C ALA A 5 -2.16 15.82 -6.14
N TYR A 6 -3.12 15.14 -5.54
CA TYR A 6 -3.06 14.60 -4.18
C TYR A 6 -3.05 13.09 -4.22
N LEU A 7 -2.31 12.48 -3.31
CA LEU A 7 -2.15 11.04 -3.21
C LEU A 7 -2.25 10.58 -1.74
N GLY A 8 -3.12 9.63 -1.48
CA GLY A 8 -3.11 8.79 -0.29
C GLY A 8 -2.75 7.37 -0.68
N TRP A 9 -1.50 6.99 -0.45
CA TRP A 9 -1.05 5.64 -0.73
C TRP A 9 -1.44 4.68 0.40
N GLU A 10 -1.62 3.42 0.06
CA GLU A 10 -1.85 2.32 1.00
C GLU A 10 -0.74 1.30 0.79
N GLN A 11 0.14 1.14 1.77
CA GLN A 11 1.26 0.20 1.68
C GLN A 11 0.91 -1.10 2.36
N GLU A 12 0.65 -2.12 1.58
CA GLU A 12 0.53 -3.48 2.06
C GLU A 12 1.92 -4.13 2.23
N TYR A 13 2.03 -5.03 3.19
CA TYR A 13 3.27 -5.74 3.48
C TYR A 13 3.01 -7.03 4.27
N PHE A 14 3.94 -7.98 4.17
CA PHE A 14 3.94 -9.18 5.02
C PHE A 14 5.01 -9.06 6.09
N LEU A 15 4.75 -9.65 7.25
CA LEU A 15 5.72 -9.85 8.30
C LEU A 15 6.07 -11.33 8.43
N VAL A 16 7.36 -11.63 8.50
CA VAL A 16 7.88 -12.97 8.74
C VAL A 16 8.77 -12.93 9.96
N ASP A 17 8.69 -13.95 10.83
CA ASP A 17 9.61 -14.10 11.94
C ASP A 17 11.06 -14.15 11.42
N GLU A 18 11.98 -13.44 12.08
CA GLU A 18 13.36 -13.30 11.62
C GLU A 18 14.10 -14.64 11.55
N GLY A 19 13.84 -15.55 12.48
CA GLY A 19 14.44 -16.88 12.49
C GLY A 19 13.95 -17.72 11.32
N LEU A 20 12.64 -17.68 11.02
CA LEU A 20 12.05 -18.36 9.87
C LEU A 20 12.55 -17.77 8.56
N TYR A 21 12.66 -16.45 8.47
CA TYR A 21 13.23 -15.77 7.29
C TYR A 21 14.67 -16.21 7.03
N ALA A 22 15.51 -16.26 8.08
CA ALA A 22 16.92 -16.64 7.98
C ALA A 22 17.11 -18.11 7.56
N ALA A 23 16.15 -18.99 7.90
CA ALA A 23 16.17 -20.39 7.53
C ALA A 23 15.78 -20.66 6.05
N ARG A 24 15.34 -19.63 5.31
CA ARG A 24 14.82 -19.75 3.95
C ARG A 24 15.69 -19.00 2.93
N PRO A 25 16.54 -19.72 2.16
CA PRO A 25 17.38 -19.10 1.14
C PRO A 25 16.61 -18.30 0.08
N ASP A 26 15.44 -18.78 -0.32
CA ASP A 26 14.58 -18.10 -1.29
C ASP A 26 14.08 -16.74 -0.77
N LEU A 27 13.65 -16.65 0.49
CA LEU A 27 13.28 -15.39 1.12
C LEU A 27 14.47 -14.42 1.23
N LEU A 28 15.63 -14.93 1.64
CA LEU A 28 16.87 -14.14 1.76
C LEU A 28 17.29 -13.51 0.42
N MET A 29 17.24 -14.31 -0.64
CA MET A 29 17.77 -13.92 -1.96
C MET A 29 16.77 -13.12 -2.80
N THR A 30 15.46 -13.40 -2.67
CA THR A 30 14.45 -12.87 -3.58
C THR A 30 13.32 -12.11 -2.92
N GLY A 31 13.19 -12.19 -1.59
CA GLY A 31 12.07 -11.58 -0.84
C GLY A 31 10.73 -12.30 -1.04
N ARG A 32 10.73 -13.49 -1.63
CA ARG A 32 9.55 -14.33 -1.85
C ARG A 32 9.88 -15.82 -1.73
N THR A 33 8.85 -16.66 -1.53
CA THR A 33 9.03 -18.10 -1.56
C THR A 33 9.07 -18.61 -3.02
N LEU A 34 10.02 -19.48 -3.33
CA LEU A 34 10.18 -20.13 -4.63
C LEU A 34 9.94 -21.64 -4.55
N MET A 35 10.01 -22.23 -3.36
CA MET A 35 9.92 -23.67 -3.10
C MET A 35 9.22 -23.91 -1.77
N GLY A 36 8.89 -25.16 -1.50
CA GLY A 36 8.25 -25.61 -0.27
C GLY A 36 6.75 -25.82 -0.43
N HIS A 37 6.12 -26.17 0.68
CA HIS A 37 4.69 -26.41 0.75
C HIS A 37 3.88 -25.12 0.74
N ASP A 38 2.64 -25.18 0.28
CA ASP A 38 1.69 -24.06 0.38
C ASP A 38 1.40 -23.71 1.85
N SER A 39 0.92 -22.49 2.09
CA SER A 39 0.54 -22.03 3.42
C SER A 39 -0.50 -22.97 4.04
N ALA A 40 -0.33 -23.31 5.32
CA ALA A 40 -1.30 -24.08 6.08
C ALA A 40 -2.61 -23.32 6.33
N LYS A 41 -2.55 -22.00 6.32
CA LYS A 41 -3.72 -21.11 6.41
C LYS A 41 -4.02 -20.52 5.05
N ASN A 42 -5.30 -20.43 4.72
CA ASN A 42 -5.81 -19.78 3.53
C ASN A 42 -6.53 -18.46 3.90
N GLN A 43 -7.28 -17.90 2.97
CA GLN A 43 -8.03 -16.66 3.13
C GLN A 43 -9.54 -16.90 3.27
N GLN A 44 -9.95 -18.06 3.78
CA GLN A 44 -11.37 -18.39 3.94
C GLN A 44 -12.05 -17.36 4.84
N LEU A 45 -13.20 -16.89 4.38
CA LEU A 45 -14.06 -15.94 5.08
C LEU A 45 -13.32 -14.62 5.48
N GLU A 46 -12.15 -14.37 4.91
CA GLU A 46 -11.33 -13.20 5.24
C GLU A 46 -11.09 -13.04 6.75
N ASP A 47 -10.95 -14.17 7.44
CA ASP A 47 -10.84 -14.25 8.90
C ASP A 47 -9.63 -13.49 9.46
N HIS A 48 -8.53 -13.42 8.70
CA HIS A 48 -7.37 -12.61 9.08
C HIS A 48 -7.69 -11.11 9.03
N TYR A 49 -8.37 -10.65 7.97
CA TYR A 49 -8.73 -9.24 7.82
C TYR A 49 -9.55 -8.71 8.99
N PHE A 50 -10.52 -9.47 9.45
CA PHE A 50 -11.39 -9.14 10.58
C PHE A 50 -10.86 -9.59 11.95
N GLY A 51 -9.69 -10.24 11.98
CA GLY A 51 -9.08 -10.78 13.19
C GLY A 51 -8.39 -9.74 14.05
N ALA A 52 -8.03 -10.14 15.26
CA ALA A 52 -7.22 -9.30 16.15
C ALA A 52 -5.77 -9.21 15.65
N ILE A 53 -5.16 -8.04 15.79
CA ILE A 53 -3.74 -7.85 15.51
C ILE A 53 -2.92 -8.52 16.61
N PRO A 54 -1.98 -9.44 16.30
CA PRO A 54 -1.14 -10.08 17.31
C PRO A 54 -0.31 -9.06 18.08
N THR A 55 -0.13 -9.28 19.38
CA THR A 55 0.52 -8.31 20.28
C THR A 55 1.89 -7.85 19.78
N ARG A 56 2.73 -8.78 19.30
CA ARG A 56 4.06 -8.44 18.75
C ARG A 56 3.97 -7.59 17.49
N VAL A 57 2.99 -7.84 16.65
CA VAL A 57 2.72 -7.03 15.45
C VAL A 57 2.21 -5.64 15.83
N ALA A 58 1.31 -5.56 16.79
CA ALA A 58 0.80 -4.27 17.30
C ALA A 58 1.93 -3.41 17.89
N ALA A 59 2.88 -4.01 18.61
CA ALA A 59 4.07 -3.31 19.10
C ALA A 59 4.94 -2.76 17.96
N PHE A 60 5.21 -3.58 16.93
CA PHE A 60 5.89 -3.14 15.72
C PHE A 60 5.16 -1.98 15.04
N MET A 61 3.86 -2.10 14.83
CA MET A 61 3.05 -1.06 14.19
C MET A 61 3.08 0.25 14.96
N LYS A 62 3.03 0.19 16.28
CA LYS A 62 3.12 1.38 17.15
C LYS A 62 4.48 2.07 17.01
N ASP A 63 5.57 1.33 17.07
CA ASP A 63 6.92 1.90 16.92
C ASP A 63 7.13 2.48 15.52
N LEU A 64 6.63 1.80 14.48
CA LEU A 64 6.69 2.28 13.11
C LEU A 64 5.93 3.61 12.96
N GLU A 65 4.74 3.73 13.54
CA GLU A 65 3.96 4.97 13.54
C GLU A 65 4.72 6.12 14.22
N ILE A 66 5.32 5.86 15.39
CA ILE A 66 6.11 6.87 16.11
C ILE A 66 7.31 7.35 15.27
N GLU A 67 8.06 6.41 14.68
CA GLU A 67 9.21 6.78 13.83
C GLU A 67 8.77 7.52 12.56
N ALA A 68 7.64 7.15 11.97
CA ALA A 68 7.07 7.83 10.81
C ALA A 68 6.66 9.28 11.14
N LEU A 69 5.96 9.48 12.26
CA LEU A 69 5.54 10.80 12.71
C LEU A 69 6.73 11.73 13.01
N LYS A 70 7.85 11.19 13.52
CA LYS A 70 9.09 11.96 13.71
C LYS A 70 9.66 12.50 12.40
N LEU A 71 9.39 11.84 11.27
CA LEU A 71 9.79 12.26 9.93
C LEU A 71 8.73 13.10 9.21
N GLY A 72 7.62 13.42 9.89
CA GLY A 72 6.52 14.17 9.31
C GLY A 72 5.57 13.35 8.43
N ILE A 73 5.71 12.02 8.39
CA ILE A 73 4.82 11.14 7.63
C ILE A 73 3.49 11.00 8.39
N PRO A 74 2.36 11.48 7.86
CA PRO A 74 1.10 11.58 8.60
C PRO A 74 0.34 10.23 8.61
N VAL A 75 0.90 9.21 9.25
CA VAL A 75 0.26 7.89 9.38
C VAL A 75 -1.13 8.03 9.99
N LYS A 76 -2.13 7.36 9.41
CA LYS A 76 -3.53 7.43 9.84
C LYS A 76 -4.07 6.09 10.26
N THR A 77 -3.87 5.05 9.46
CA THR A 77 -4.43 3.72 9.72
C THR A 77 -3.36 2.64 9.62
N ARG A 78 -3.53 1.60 10.40
CA ARG A 78 -2.77 0.35 10.38
C ARG A 78 -3.69 -0.78 10.77
N HIS A 79 -3.76 -1.82 9.97
CA HIS A 79 -4.69 -2.93 10.15
C HIS A 79 -4.20 -4.21 9.50
N ASN A 80 -4.95 -5.30 9.75
CA ASN A 80 -4.75 -6.56 9.05
C ASN A 80 -5.21 -6.44 7.61
N GLU A 81 -4.51 -7.14 6.70
CA GLU A 81 -4.92 -7.40 5.34
C GLU A 81 -5.44 -8.83 5.16
N VAL A 82 -5.85 -9.18 3.93
CA VAL A 82 -6.61 -10.41 3.65
C VAL A 82 -5.76 -11.66 3.83
N ALA A 83 -4.50 -11.65 3.40
CA ALA A 83 -3.64 -12.82 3.51
C ALA A 83 -3.10 -13.02 4.94
N PRO A 84 -2.83 -14.25 5.36
CA PRO A 84 -2.19 -14.52 6.65
C PRO A 84 -0.87 -13.77 6.80
N ASN A 85 -0.68 -13.09 7.94
CA ASN A 85 0.49 -12.23 8.23
C ASN A 85 0.70 -11.07 7.25
N GLN A 86 -0.36 -10.64 6.57
CA GLN A 86 -0.39 -9.44 5.76
C GLN A 86 -1.04 -8.29 6.51
N PHE A 87 -0.47 -7.11 6.36
CA PHE A 87 -0.89 -5.89 7.06
C PHE A 87 -0.78 -4.71 6.11
N GLU A 88 -1.46 -3.62 6.47
CA GLU A 88 -1.43 -2.38 5.71
C GLU A 88 -1.18 -1.17 6.61
N LEU A 89 -0.57 -0.16 6.04
CA LEU A 89 -0.41 1.15 6.62
C LEU A 89 -0.76 2.21 5.58
N ALA A 90 -1.61 3.16 5.97
CA ALA A 90 -2.02 4.28 5.13
C ALA A 90 -1.87 5.62 5.86
N PRO A 91 -1.36 6.67 5.19
CA PRO A 91 -1.31 8.04 5.72
C PRO A 91 -2.57 8.83 5.38
N ILE A 92 -2.65 10.03 5.93
CA ILE A 92 -3.49 11.09 5.36
C ILE A 92 -2.90 11.47 4.00
N PHE A 93 -3.75 11.77 3.02
CA PHE A 93 -3.31 12.18 1.68
C PHE A 93 -2.52 13.49 1.72
N GLU A 94 -1.56 13.61 0.85
CA GLU A 94 -0.69 14.79 0.69
C GLU A 94 -0.55 15.16 -0.78
N GLU A 95 0.19 16.23 -1.07
CA GLU A 95 0.63 16.53 -2.44
C GLU A 95 1.42 15.33 -2.98
N CYS A 96 1.17 14.97 -4.24
CA CYS A 96 1.56 13.69 -4.82
C CYS A 96 3.08 13.42 -4.74
N ASN A 97 3.91 14.44 -4.96
CA ASN A 97 5.38 14.28 -4.90
C ASN A 97 5.84 14.02 -3.47
N LEU A 98 5.33 14.79 -2.50
CA LEU A 98 5.63 14.58 -1.08
C LEU A 98 5.13 13.22 -0.59
N ALA A 99 3.91 12.84 -0.97
CA ALA A 99 3.35 11.55 -0.63
C ALA A 99 4.21 10.39 -1.14
N ASN A 100 4.74 10.49 -2.36
CA ASN A 100 5.65 9.49 -2.93
C ASN A 100 6.96 9.39 -2.14
N ASP A 101 7.57 10.53 -1.79
CA ASP A 101 8.78 10.54 -0.97
C ASP A 101 8.54 9.92 0.41
N HIS A 102 7.41 10.24 1.05
CA HIS A 102 7.01 9.63 2.31
C HIS A 102 6.80 8.11 2.19
N ASN A 103 6.26 7.62 1.08
CA ASN A 103 6.15 6.18 0.86
C ASN A 103 7.52 5.49 0.75
N LEU A 104 8.48 6.08 0.07
CA LEU A 104 9.85 5.55 0.00
C LEU A 104 10.51 5.52 1.39
N LEU A 105 10.32 6.57 2.18
CA LEU A 105 10.82 6.64 3.55
C LEU A 105 10.18 5.59 4.45
N ILE A 106 8.86 5.40 4.39
CA ILE A 106 8.16 4.42 5.23
C ILE A 106 8.60 2.99 4.92
N MET A 107 8.83 2.64 3.65
CA MET A 107 9.37 1.34 3.27
C MET A 107 10.75 1.08 3.89
N SER A 108 11.60 2.11 3.96
CA SER A 108 12.89 2.04 4.64
C SER A 108 12.75 1.88 6.16
N LEU A 109 11.83 2.64 6.77
CA LEU A 109 11.52 2.52 8.20
C LEU A 109 10.98 1.13 8.56
N MET A 110 10.06 0.60 7.76
CA MET A 110 9.51 -0.75 7.95
C MET A 110 10.63 -1.80 8.08
N ARG A 111 11.63 -1.74 7.18
CA ARG A 111 12.78 -2.66 7.23
C ARG A 111 13.65 -2.49 8.49
N LYS A 112 13.78 -1.27 8.99
CA LYS A 112 14.58 -0.98 10.20
C LYS A 112 13.84 -1.35 11.48
N VAL A 113 12.58 -0.93 11.58
CA VAL A 113 11.77 -1.11 12.80
C VAL A 113 11.38 -2.58 12.97
N SER A 114 11.05 -3.30 11.89
CA SER A 114 10.68 -4.72 11.97
C SER A 114 11.75 -5.57 12.68
N ARG A 115 13.02 -5.28 12.43
CA ARG A 115 14.14 -5.99 13.07
C ARG A 115 14.18 -5.81 14.59
N ARG A 116 13.77 -4.65 15.12
CA ARG A 116 13.69 -4.41 16.58
C ARG A 116 12.68 -5.34 17.24
N HIS A 117 11.70 -5.82 16.48
CA HIS A 117 10.63 -6.72 16.93
C HIS A 117 10.84 -8.18 16.50
N GLY A 118 12.02 -8.54 15.99
CA GLY A 118 12.33 -9.90 15.53
C GLY A 118 11.54 -10.29 14.27
N PHE A 119 11.18 -9.30 13.43
CA PHE A 119 10.52 -9.52 12.16
C PHE A 119 11.39 -9.10 10.97
N ARG A 120 11.05 -9.67 9.82
CA ARG A 120 11.42 -9.18 8.50
C ARG A 120 10.16 -8.77 7.74
N VAL A 121 10.18 -7.60 7.15
CA VAL A 121 9.11 -7.13 6.28
C VAL A 121 9.38 -7.59 4.85
N LEU A 122 8.36 -8.14 4.19
CA LEU A 122 8.40 -8.44 2.76
C LEU A 122 7.58 -7.40 2.02
N LEU A 123 8.21 -6.76 1.05
CA LEU A 123 7.62 -5.73 0.18
C LEU A 123 7.54 -6.20 -1.27
N HIS A 124 7.81 -7.48 -1.53
CA HIS A 124 7.58 -8.09 -2.83
C HIS A 124 6.08 -8.15 -3.09
N GLU A 125 5.65 -7.90 -4.33
CA GLU A 125 4.23 -7.84 -4.70
C GLU A 125 3.51 -9.17 -4.48
N LYS A 126 4.19 -10.29 -4.69
CA LYS A 126 3.63 -11.63 -4.52
C LYS A 126 4.63 -12.54 -3.78
N PRO A 127 4.78 -12.39 -2.45
CA PRO A 127 5.78 -13.17 -1.71
C PRO A 127 5.37 -14.63 -1.50
N PHE A 128 4.07 -14.93 -1.52
CA PHE A 128 3.54 -16.28 -1.31
C PHE A 128 2.55 -16.66 -2.41
N LYS A 129 2.69 -17.86 -2.96
CA LYS A 129 1.76 -18.43 -3.92
C LYS A 129 0.44 -18.78 -3.25
N GLY A 130 -0.67 -18.61 -3.95
CA GLY A 130 -2.00 -19.07 -3.51
C GLY A 130 -2.74 -18.12 -2.55
N VAL A 131 -2.13 -17.02 -2.12
CA VAL A 131 -2.76 -16.00 -1.28
C VAL A 131 -2.62 -14.61 -1.92
N ASN A 132 -3.30 -13.59 -1.41
CA ASN A 132 -3.19 -12.23 -1.92
C ASN A 132 -1.73 -11.74 -1.96
N GLY A 133 -1.44 -10.89 -2.92
CA GLY A 133 -0.20 -10.14 -2.98
C GLY A 133 -0.30 -8.82 -2.22
N SER A 134 0.83 -8.16 -2.02
CA SER A 134 0.90 -6.81 -1.48
C SER A 134 0.90 -5.78 -2.60
N GLY A 135 -0.09 -4.91 -2.56
CA GLY A 135 -0.21 -3.77 -3.45
C GLY A 135 0.30 -2.48 -2.83
N LYS A 136 0.17 -1.46 -3.62
CA LYS A 136 0.33 -0.07 -3.23
C LYS A 136 -0.82 0.68 -3.87
N HIS A 137 -1.99 0.62 -3.22
CA HIS A 137 -3.15 1.34 -3.71
C HIS A 137 -2.90 2.83 -3.68
N ASN A 138 -3.25 3.49 -4.75
CA ASN A 138 -3.07 4.93 -4.90
C ASN A 138 -4.43 5.60 -4.99
N ASN A 139 -4.94 6.06 -3.85
CA ASN A 139 -6.12 6.91 -3.80
C ASN A 139 -5.69 8.33 -4.15
N TRP A 140 -6.07 8.81 -5.31
CA TRP A 140 -5.60 10.10 -5.80
C TRP A 140 -6.72 10.99 -6.30
N SER A 141 -6.46 12.29 -6.31
CA SER A 141 -7.39 13.29 -6.82
C SER A 141 -6.64 14.49 -7.38
N LEU A 142 -7.38 15.34 -8.11
CA LEU A 142 -6.89 16.62 -8.60
C LEU A 142 -7.69 17.75 -7.97
N GLY A 143 -7.00 18.73 -7.44
CA GLY A 143 -7.59 19.93 -6.86
C GLY A 143 -6.95 21.20 -7.40
N THR A 144 -7.67 22.31 -7.31
CA THR A 144 -7.12 23.62 -7.61
C THR A 144 -6.64 24.32 -6.35
N ASP A 145 -5.76 25.30 -6.52
CA ASP A 145 -5.32 26.24 -5.46
C ASP A 145 -6.46 27.11 -4.89
N THR A 146 -7.65 27.04 -5.51
CA THR A 146 -8.88 27.71 -5.07
C THR A 146 -9.88 26.77 -4.40
N GLY A 147 -9.49 25.51 -4.10
CA GLY A 147 -10.29 24.54 -3.36
C GLY A 147 -11.32 23.78 -4.19
N ILE A 148 -11.25 23.81 -5.53
CA ILE A 148 -12.16 23.06 -6.40
C ILE A 148 -11.60 21.65 -6.61
N LEU A 149 -12.38 20.61 -6.28
CA LEU A 149 -12.08 19.22 -6.64
C LEU A 149 -12.48 18.96 -8.09
N LEU A 150 -11.51 18.55 -8.91
CA LEU A 150 -11.76 18.33 -10.35
C LEU A 150 -12.38 16.97 -10.62
N MET A 151 -12.12 15.98 -9.79
CA MET A 151 -12.65 14.62 -9.88
C MET A 151 -13.77 14.34 -8.85
N GLY A 152 -14.31 15.38 -8.23
CA GLY A 152 -15.46 15.27 -7.35
C GLY A 152 -16.77 15.50 -8.12
N PRO A 153 -17.77 14.60 -8.04
CA PRO A 153 -19.08 14.86 -8.59
C PRO A 153 -19.71 16.07 -7.89
N GLY A 154 -20.36 16.92 -8.67
CA GLY A 154 -21.03 18.11 -8.17
C GLY A 154 -22.52 17.94 -8.02
N LYS A 155 -23.18 18.98 -7.49
CA LYS A 155 -24.65 19.03 -7.35
C LYS A 155 -25.34 19.70 -8.52
N THR A 156 -24.58 20.35 -9.40
CA THR A 156 -25.10 21.06 -10.58
C THR A 156 -24.71 20.35 -11.87
N PRO A 157 -25.44 20.56 -12.98
CA PRO A 157 -25.03 20.02 -14.27
C PRO A 157 -23.63 20.46 -14.71
N GLU A 158 -23.24 21.70 -14.43
CA GLU A 158 -21.94 22.26 -14.77
C GLU A 158 -20.82 21.59 -13.99
N ASP A 159 -21.02 21.35 -12.71
CA ASP A 159 -20.06 20.63 -11.86
C ASP A 159 -19.92 19.18 -12.31
N ASN A 160 -21.03 18.52 -12.67
CA ASN A 160 -21.01 17.16 -13.20
C ASN A 160 -20.33 17.09 -14.58
N LEU A 161 -20.51 18.09 -15.44
CA LEU A 161 -19.80 18.17 -16.71
C LEU A 161 -18.27 18.23 -16.50
N ARG A 162 -17.81 19.06 -15.54
CA ARG A 162 -16.40 19.11 -15.14
C ARG A 162 -15.91 17.74 -14.68
N PHE A 163 -16.60 17.11 -13.73
CA PHE A 163 -16.26 15.79 -13.22
C PHE A 163 -16.15 14.75 -14.35
N VAL A 164 -17.17 14.63 -15.17
CA VAL A 164 -17.19 13.67 -16.30
C VAL A 164 -16.05 13.95 -17.27
N THR A 165 -15.77 15.22 -17.58
CA THR A 165 -14.66 15.60 -18.47
C THR A 165 -13.31 15.09 -17.93
N PHE A 166 -13.01 15.31 -16.65
CA PHE A 166 -11.74 14.84 -16.06
C PHE A 166 -11.67 13.31 -15.99
N VAL A 167 -12.76 12.63 -15.60
CA VAL A 167 -12.81 11.17 -15.55
C VAL A 167 -12.59 10.55 -16.93
N VAL A 168 -13.32 11.04 -17.96
CA VAL A 168 -13.18 10.51 -19.32
C VAL A 168 -11.79 10.71 -19.88
N ASN A 169 -11.19 11.90 -19.67
CA ASN A 169 -9.82 12.15 -20.13
C ASN A 169 -8.80 11.26 -19.42
N THR A 170 -8.95 11.02 -18.11
CA THR A 170 -8.09 10.11 -17.36
C THR A 170 -8.20 8.68 -17.87
N LEU A 171 -9.41 8.16 -18.06
CA LEU A 171 -9.64 6.82 -18.60
C LEU A 171 -9.07 6.68 -20.02
N SER A 172 -9.28 7.67 -20.88
CA SER A 172 -8.71 7.69 -22.23
C SER A 172 -7.19 7.63 -22.20
N LEU A 173 -6.56 8.39 -21.31
CA LEU A 173 -5.09 8.42 -21.17
C LEU A 173 -4.54 7.08 -20.69
N ILE A 174 -5.22 6.41 -19.75
CA ILE A 174 -4.84 5.08 -19.27
C ILE A 174 -4.86 4.08 -20.43
N HIS A 175 -5.92 4.10 -21.25
CA HIS A 175 -6.02 3.20 -22.40
C HIS A 175 -4.98 3.48 -23.50
N ILE A 176 -4.52 4.71 -23.62
CA ILE A 176 -3.49 5.09 -24.60
C ILE A 176 -2.09 4.71 -24.10
N SER A 177 -1.76 4.97 -22.84
CA SER A 177 -0.41 4.82 -22.31
C SER A 177 -0.08 3.47 -21.72
N GLU A 178 -1.08 2.70 -21.23
CA GLU A 178 -0.88 1.41 -20.56
C GLU A 178 -1.26 0.15 -21.39
N PRO A 179 -1.70 0.22 -22.66
CA PRO A 179 -2.13 -0.99 -23.39
C PRO A 179 -1.00 -2.00 -23.63
N THR A 180 0.25 -1.58 -23.47
CA THR A 180 1.43 -2.43 -23.67
C THR A 180 1.78 -3.24 -22.42
N ARG A 181 1.44 -2.78 -21.23
CA ARG A 181 1.73 -3.50 -19.97
C ARG A 181 0.90 -4.76 -19.77
N LEU A 182 -0.34 -4.77 -20.25
CA LEU A 182 -1.23 -5.95 -20.16
C LEU A 182 -0.74 -7.13 -21.01
N ARG A 183 0.15 -6.92 -21.99
CA ARG A 183 0.75 -7.97 -22.83
C ARG A 183 2.01 -8.61 -22.24
N CYS A 184 2.57 -8.02 -21.19
CA CYS A 184 3.80 -8.52 -20.55
C CYS A 184 3.55 -9.34 -19.27
N ILE A 185 2.28 -9.59 -18.91
CA ILE A 185 1.88 -10.30 -17.66
C ILE A 185 1.30 -11.69 -17.99
N SER A 186 1.46 -12.18 -19.21
CA SER A 186 1.07 -13.55 -19.61
C SER A 186 2.23 -14.54 -19.43
#